data_721f002a17f3745e7fa9665d8ccbd05c
#
_entry.id   721f002a17f3745e7fa9665d8ccbd05c
#
_cell.length_a   1.000
_cell.length_b   1.000
_cell.length_c   1.000
_cell.angle_alpha   90.00
_cell.angle_beta   90.00
_cell.angle_gamma   90.00
#
_symmetry.space_group_name_H-M   'P 1'
#
loop_
_entity.id
_entity.type
_entity.pdbx_description
1 polymer ?
#
loop_
_entity_poly.entity_id
_entity_poly.type
_entity_poly.pdbx_seq_one_letter_code
_entity_poly.pdbx_strand_id
1 'polypeptide(L)'
;MKKALFMLLTGFTAITFASAQADTTTLTRVGDKAPVFVCRTIDGKTIDISKLQGKIIMINFFATWCGPCMKELPVLQKNIWDKYKNNENFRLIILGREHSETEVKKFVGGKKFTMPFAPDPERKIYSLYATQFIPRNVIIGKDGRIIFQSMGYTPEEFRKIEDLLAEQLK
;
A
#
# COMPACT_ATOMS: atom_id res chain seq x y z
N MET A 1 73.47 -21.68 -10.92
CA MET A 1 72.32 -21.25 -11.73
C MET A 1 71.05 -21.57 -10.93
N LYS A 2 70.43 -20.57 -10.21
CA LYS A 2 69.24 -20.74 -9.35
C LYS A 2 68.03 -20.29 -10.18
N LYS A 3 67.13 -21.23 -10.50
CA LYS A 3 65.81 -20.88 -11.12
C LYS A 3 64.85 -20.48 -10.05
N ALA A 4 64.40 -19.22 -10.06
CA ALA A 4 63.29 -18.73 -9.21
C ALA A 4 61.94 -19.10 -9.84
N LEU A 5 61.15 -19.87 -9.11
CA LEU A 5 59.79 -20.24 -9.50
C LEU A 5 58.82 -19.13 -8.98
N PHE A 6 58.24 -18.37 -9.90
CA PHE A 6 57.26 -17.34 -9.61
C PHE A 6 55.85 -17.98 -9.55
N MET A 7 55.32 -18.08 -8.35
CA MET A 7 53.99 -18.64 -8.11
C MET A 7 52.95 -17.51 -8.19
N LEU A 8 52.21 -17.46 -9.31
CA LEU A 8 51.05 -16.53 -9.44
C LEU A 8 49.90 -17.03 -8.57
N LEU A 9 49.62 -16.30 -7.47
CA LEU A 9 48.36 -16.46 -6.71
C LEU A 9 47.26 -15.71 -7.46
N THR A 10 46.40 -16.43 -8.18
CA THR A 10 45.15 -15.88 -8.71
C THR A 10 44.11 -15.83 -7.57
N GLY A 11 43.90 -14.64 -7.01
CA GLY A 11 42.84 -14.41 -6.02
C GLY A 11 41.45 -14.50 -6.67
N PHE A 12 40.75 -15.57 -6.37
CA PHE A 12 39.35 -15.75 -6.76
C PHE A 12 38.46 -14.93 -5.79
N THR A 13 38.07 -13.75 -6.18
CA THR A 13 37.08 -12.94 -5.41
C THR A 13 35.69 -13.53 -5.62
N ALA A 14 35.21 -14.25 -4.60
CA ALA A 14 33.84 -14.73 -4.56
C ALA A 14 32.88 -13.53 -4.38
N ILE A 15 32.12 -13.18 -5.43
CA ILE A 15 31.05 -12.21 -5.36
C ILE A 15 29.87 -12.91 -4.68
N THR A 16 29.65 -12.61 -3.40
CA THR A 16 28.46 -13.04 -2.67
C THR A 16 27.27 -12.20 -3.13
N PHE A 17 26.40 -12.77 -3.95
CA PHE A 17 25.09 -12.19 -4.22
C PHE A 17 24.24 -12.29 -2.94
N ALA A 18 24.02 -11.17 -2.26
CA ALA A 18 23.02 -11.09 -1.21
C ALA A 18 21.64 -11.31 -1.86
N SER A 19 21.08 -12.50 -1.68
CA SER A 19 19.69 -12.79 -2.05
C SER A 19 18.79 -11.94 -1.17
N ALA A 20 18.18 -10.90 -1.72
CA ALA A 20 17.10 -10.19 -1.05
C ALA A 20 15.98 -11.20 -0.79
N GLN A 21 15.67 -11.43 0.49
CA GLN A 21 14.63 -12.38 0.88
C GLN A 21 13.30 -11.86 0.33
N ALA A 22 12.67 -12.64 -0.55
CA ALA A 22 11.41 -12.26 -1.17
C ALA A 22 10.34 -12.07 -0.08
N ASP A 23 9.59 -10.97 -0.14
CA ASP A 23 8.45 -10.76 0.75
C ASP A 23 7.36 -11.78 0.45
N THR A 24 7.25 -12.79 1.32
CA THR A 24 6.24 -13.86 1.23
C THR A 24 4.89 -13.44 1.81
N THR A 25 4.78 -12.23 2.37
CA THR A 25 3.57 -11.73 3.02
C THR A 25 2.65 -10.95 2.09
N THR A 26 3.15 -10.55 0.92
CA THR A 26 2.39 -9.89 -0.14
C THR A 26 1.90 -10.93 -1.15
N LEU A 27 0.58 -10.99 -1.35
CA LEU A 27 -0.08 -12.00 -2.19
C LEU A 27 -0.29 -11.55 -3.64
N THR A 28 -0.13 -10.26 -3.91
CA THR A 28 -0.33 -9.64 -5.23
C THR A 28 0.97 -9.01 -5.71
N ARG A 29 1.10 -8.78 -7.03
CA ARG A 29 2.27 -8.14 -7.64
C ARG A 29 1.86 -6.93 -8.47
N VAL A 30 2.77 -6.00 -8.66
CA VAL A 30 2.60 -4.94 -9.68
C VAL A 30 2.44 -5.61 -11.04
N GLY A 31 1.42 -5.19 -11.79
CA GLY A 31 1.00 -5.78 -13.05
C GLY A 31 -0.16 -6.79 -12.94
N ASP A 32 -0.42 -7.36 -11.76
CA ASP A 32 -1.56 -8.26 -11.55
C ASP A 32 -2.88 -7.50 -11.68
N LYS A 33 -3.92 -8.20 -12.12
CA LYS A 33 -5.29 -7.71 -11.99
C LYS A 33 -5.62 -7.59 -10.51
N ALA A 34 -6.06 -6.41 -10.07
CA ALA A 34 -6.39 -6.20 -8.67
C ALA A 34 -7.56 -7.08 -8.24
N PRO A 35 -7.48 -7.75 -7.08
CA PRO A 35 -8.62 -8.42 -6.48
C PRO A 35 -9.80 -7.46 -6.31
N VAL A 36 -10.99 -7.89 -6.70
CA VAL A 36 -12.22 -7.11 -6.58
C VAL A 36 -12.94 -7.43 -5.27
N PHE A 37 -13.54 -6.42 -4.68
CA PHE A 37 -14.34 -6.55 -3.47
C PHE A 37 -15.40 -5.46 -3.42
N VAL A 38 -16.36 -5.64 -2.52
CA VAL A 38 -17.34 -4.63 -2.15
C VAL A 38 -17.17 -4.33 -0.67
N CYS A 39 -17.15 -3.05 -0.31
CA CYS A 39 -17.15 -2.61 1.07
C CYS A 39 -18.18 -1.50 1.28
N ARG A 40 -18.57 -1.30 2.54
CA ARG A 40 -19.41 -0.19 2.95
C ARG A 40 -18.60 0.71 3.87
N THR A 41 -18.51 1.99 3.53
CA THR A 41 -17.83 2.99 4.35
C THR A 41 -18.68 3.35 5.57
N ILE A 42 -18.04 3.90 6.60
CA ILE A 42 -18.72 4.30 7.85
C ILE A 42 -19.73 5.45 7.66
N ASP A 43 -19.66 6.20 6.54
CA ASP A 43 -20.63 7.19 6.11
C ASP A 43 -21.77 6.59 5.26
N GLY A 44 -21.80 5.25 5.13
CA GLY A 44 -22.90 4.50 4.53
C GLY A 44 -22.79 4.28 3.03
N LYS A 45 -21.75 4.77 2.34
CA LYS A 45 -21.56 4.57 0.90
C LYS A 45 -21.06 3.17 0.61
N THR A 46 -21.59 2.54 -0.43
CA THR A 46 -21.07 1.28 -0.95
C THR A 46 -20.05 1.55 -2.04
N ILE A 47 -18.86 0.94 -1.91
CA ILE A 47 -17.81 0.97 -2.91
C ILE A 47 -17.64 -0.45 -3.47
N ASP A 48 -17.79 -0.58 -4.78
CA ASP A 48 -17.59 -1.80 -5.54
C ASP A 48 -16.42 -1.56 -6.50
N ILE A 49 -15.29 -2.22 -6.24
CA ILE A 49 -14.06 -2.05 -7.03
C ILE A 49 -14.30 -2.40 -8.50
N SER A 50 -15.14 -3.39 -8.80
CA SER A 50 -15.42 -3.82 -10.17
C SER A 50 -16.08 -2.71 -11.03
N LYS A 51 -16.74 -1.76 -10.38
CA LYS A 51 -17.43 -0.62 -11.04
C LYS A 51 -16.56 0.63 -11.14
N LEU A 52 -15.30 0.57 -10.72
CA LEU A 52 -14.39 1.72 -10.72
C LEU A 52 -13.37 1.67 -11.87
N GLN A 53 -13.62 0.88 -12.90
CA GLN A 53 -12.78 0.84 -14.10
C GLN A 53 -12.62 2.24 -14.72
N GLY A 54 -11.43 2.56 -15.20
CA GLY A 54 -11.08 3.88 -15.72
C GLY A 54 -10.64 4.88 -14.65
N LYS A 55 -10.69 4.52 -13.36
CA LYS A 55 -10.26 5.37 -12.26
C LYS A 55 -8.94 4.88 -11.65
N ILE A 56 -8.19 5.79 -11.06
CA ILE A 56 -7.08 5.48 -10.18
C ILE A 56 -7.65 5.23 -8.79
N ILE A 57 -7.35 4.07 -8.21
CA ILE A 57 -7.86 3.68 -6.90
C ILE A 57 -6.69 3.50 -5.95
N MET A 58 -6.71 4.17 -4.82
CA MET A 58 -5.77 3.94 -3.73
C MET A 58 -6.48 3.23 -2.58
N ILE A 59 -5.92 2.12 -2.15
CA ILE A 59 -6.35 1.36 -0.99
C ILE A 59 -5.27 1.47 0.08
N ASN A 60 -5.66 1.85 1.29
CA ASN A 60 -4.78 1.83 2.46
C ASN A 60 -5.36 0.88 3.51
N PHE A 61 -4.54 0.01 4.06
CA PHE A 61 -4.89 -0.87 5.17
C PHE A 61 -4.21 -0.41 6.46
N PHE A 62 -5.01 -0.21 7.49
CA PHE A 62 -4.54 0.26 8.80
C PHE A 62 -5.18 -0.52 9.95
N ALA A 63 -4.65 -0.30 11.16
CA ALA A 63 -5.32 -0.63 12.42
C ALA A 63 -5.08 0.48 13.45
N THR A 64 -5.99 0.63 14.41
CA THR A 64 -5.92 1.70 15.43
C THR A 64 -4.72 1.57 16.37
N TRP A 65 -4.23 0.36 16.57
CA TRP A 65 -3.06 0.03 17.39
C TRP A 65 -1.73 0.09 16.61
N CYS A 66 -1.76 0.36 15.31
CA CYS A 66 -0.59 0.36 14.46
C CYS A 66 0.13 1.72 14.50
N GLY A 67 1.26 1.80 15.17
CA GLY A 67 2.06 3.03 15.33
C GLY A 67 2.45 3.70 14.00
N PRO A 68 3.05 2.98 13.02
CA PRO A 68 3.35 3.55 11.70
C PRO A 68 2.11 4.04 10.95
N CYS A 69 0.95 3.35 11.07
CA CYS A 69 -0.31 3.80 10.47
C CYS A 69 -0.75 5.15 11.04
N MET A 70 -0.57 5.36 12.34
CA MET A 70 -0.93 6.63 12.99
C MET A 70 -0.06 7.80 12.53
N LYS A 71 1.14 7.53 12.03
CA LYS A 71 2.01 8.55 11.40
C LYS A 71 1.61 8.80 9.94
N GLU A 72 1.20 7.77 9.21
CA GLU A 72 0.83 7.84 7.79
C GLU A 72 -0.51 8.55 7.57
N LEU A 73 -1.56 8.18 8.32
CA LEU A 73 -2.92 8.66 8.07
C LEU A 73 -3.08 10.19 8.03
N PRO A 74 -2.43 11.00 8.90
CA PRO A 74 -2.49 12.46 8.78
C PRO A 74 -1.85 12.99 7.50
N VAL A 75 -0.75 12.37 7.05
CA VAL A 75 -0.07 12.75 5.81
C VAL A 75 -0.92 12.37 4.61
N LEU A 76 -1.52 11.17 4.62
CA LEU A 76 -2.45 10.70 3.61
C LEU A 76 -3.69 11.61 3.49
N GLN A 77 -4.27 12.02 4.63
CA GLN A 77 -5.36 13.00 4.65
C GLN A 77 -4.94 14.30 3.94
N LYS A 78 -3.82 14.90 4.37
CA LYS A 78 -3.40 16.23 3.90
C LYS A 78 -2.91 16.22 2.45
N ASN A 79 -2.03 15.25 2.10
CA ASN A 79 -1.28 15.30 0.85
C ASN A 79 -1.98 14.57 -0.30
N ILE A 80 -2.85 13.61 0.01
CA ILE A 80 -3.58 12.84 -0.99
C ILE A 80 -5.07 13.20 -0.97
N TRP A 81 -5.76 12.96 0.15
CA TRP A 81 -7.20 13.12 0.18
C TRP A 81 -7.65 14.55 -0.06
N ASP A 82 -7.12 15.51 0.69
CA ASP A 82 -7.52 16.92 0.55
C ASP A 82 -7.20 17.47 -0.84
N LYS A 83 -6.18 16.94 -1.50
CA LYS A 83 -5.77 17.32 -2.85
C LYS A 83 -6.67 16.71 -3.93
N TYR A 84 -7.06 15.44 -3.79
CA TYR A 84 -7.69 14.67 -4.87
C TYR A 84 -9.14 14.26 -4.59
N LYS A 85 -9.72 14.56 -3.43
CA LYS A 85 -11.10 14.16 -3.06
C LYS A 85 -12.18 14.58 -4.05
N ASN A 86 -11.97 15.66 -4.78
CA ASN A 86 -12.88 16.19 -5.79
C ASN A 86 -12.53 15.75 -7.23
N ASN A 87 -11.46 14.97 -7.41
CA ASN A 87 -11.08 14.45 -8.72
C ASN A 87 -11.95 13.23 -9.07
N GLU A 88 -12.74 13.33 -10.13
CA GLU A 88 -13.65 12.26 -10.57
C GLU A 88 -12.92 10.98 -10.97
N ASN A 89 -11.64 11.08 -11.36
CA ASN A 89 -10.81 9.95 -11.75
C ASN A 89 -10.06 9.30 -10.57
N PHE A 90 -10.26 9.78 -9.34
CA PHE A 90 -9.60 9.24 -8.15
C PHE A 90 -10.60 8.65 -7.15
N ARG A 91 -10.23 7.54 -6.55
CA ARG A 91 -10.93 6.95 -5.40
C ARG A 91 -9.93 6.51 -4.35
N LEU A 92 -10.24 6.84 -3.08
CA LEU A 92 -9.50 6.39 -1.91
C LEU A 92 -10.40 5.47 -1.08
N ILE A 93 -9.81 4.43 -0.48
CA ILE A 93 -10.49 3.54 0.45
C ILE A 93 -9.52 3.26 1.60
N ILE A 94 -9.93 3.56 2.83
CA ILE A 94 -9.15 3.27 4.04
C ILE A 94 -9.81 2.11 4.77
N LEU A 95 -9.14 0.97 4.82
CA LEU A 95 -9.68 -0.29 5.38
C LEU A 95 -9.10 -0.56 6.77
N GLY A 96 -9.99 -0.59 7.75
CA GLY A 96 -9.66 -0.96 9.13
C GLY A 96 -9.54 -2.46 9.30
N ARG A 97 -8.33 -2.98 9.11
CA ARG A 97 -8.03 -4.41 9.26
C ARG A 97 -8.33 -4.87 10.68
N GLU A 98 -9.16 -5.91 10.83
CA GLU A 98 -9.59 -6.47 12.12
C GLU A 98 -10.39 -5.48 12.98
N HIS A 99 -11.06 -4.52 12.35
CA HIS A 99 -11.91 -3.56 13.03
C HIS A 99 -13.36 -3.66 12.57
N SER A 100 -14.26 -3.67 13.54
CA SER A 100 -15.70 -3.49 13.32
C SER A 100 -16.03 -2.06 12.91
N GLU A 101 -17.22 -1.85 12.37
CA GLU A 101 -17.72 -0.51 12.02
C GLU A 101 -17.73 0.43 13.22
N THR A 102 -18.09 -0.08 14.40
CA THR A 102 -18.12 0.70 15.65
C THR A 102 -16.72 1.17 16.05
N GLU A 103 -15.71 0.32 15.95
CA GLU A 103 -14.32 0.67 16.26
C GLU A 103 -13.77 1.71 15.29
N VAL A 104 -14.04 1.54 13.98
CA VAL A 104 -13.62 2.51 12.97
C VAL A 104 -14.32 3.86 13.19
N LYS A 105 -15.64 3.87 13.45
CA LYS A 105 -16.38 5.10 13.77
C LYS A 105 -15.83 5.81 15.00
N LYS A 106 -15.56 5.06 16.08
CA LYS A 106 -14.97 5.62 17.31
C LYS A 106 -13.59 6.24 17.05
N PHE A 107 -12.75 5.55 16.28
CA PHE A 107 -11.43 6.05 15.90
C PHE A 107 -11.52 7.35 15.10
N VAL A 108 -12.32 7.37 14.04
CA VAL A 108 -12.47 8.53 13.15
C VAL A 108 -13.11 9.70 13.88
N GLY A 109 -14.11 9.44 14.76
CA GLY A 109 -14.78 10.47 15.55
C GLY A 109 -13.85 11.23 16.50
N GLY A 110 -12.74 10.60 16.96
CA GLY A 110 -11.70 11.23 17.77
C GLY A 110 -10.63 11.97 16.94
N LYS A 111 -10.73 11.98 15.61
CA LYS A 111 -9.78 12.55 14.67
C LYS A 111 -10.49 13.46 13.67
N LYS A 112 -9.74 14.37 13.04
CA LYS A 112 -10.28 15.26 11.98
C LYS A 112 -10.15 14.64 10.59
N PHE A 113 -10.37 13.33 10.46
CA PHE A 113 -10.31 12.65 9.17
C PHE A 113 -11.64 12.76 8.43
N THR A 114 -11.55 12.99 7.11
CA THR A 114 -12.70 13.03 6.19
C THR A 114 -12.59 12.01 5.06
N MET A 115 -11.56 11.16 5.14
CA MET A 115 -11.32 10.07 4.19
C MET A 115 -12.42 8.99 4.28
N PRO A 116 -12.67 8.24 3.21
CA PRO A 116 -13.65 7.15 3.21
C PRO A 116 -13.10 5.91 3.94
N PHE A 117 -13.41 5.79 5.21
CA PHE A 117 -13.06 4.63 6.02
C PHE A 117 -14.10 3.52 5.91
N ALA A 118 -13.64 2.27 5.84
CA ALA A 118 -14.49 1.08 5.87
C ALA A 118 -13.91 0.02 6.82
N PRO A 119 -14.77 -0.78 7.49
CA PRO A 119 -14.34 -1.90 8.33
C PRO A 119 -13.95 -3.12 7.48
N ASP A 120 -13.01 -3.91 7.99
CA ASP A 120 -12.67 -5.25 7.49
C ASP A 120 -12.42 -6.19 8.69
N PRO A 121 -13.47 -6.49 9.50
CA PRO A 121 -13.32 -7.15 10.81
C PRO A 121 -12.76 -8.56 10.71
N GLU A 122 -13.08 -9.28 9.65
CA GLU A 122 -12.64 -10.66 9.41
C GLU A 122 -11.43 -10.73 8.47
N ARG A 123 -10.82 -9.59 8.13
CA ARG A 123 -9.70 -9.50 7.18
C ARG A 123 -10.03 -10.04 5.78
N LYS A 124 -11.30 -10.12 5.41
CA LYS A 124 -11.71 -10.68 4.12
C LYS A 124 -11.11 -9.92 2.94
N ILE A 125 -11.07 -8.59 3.04
CA ILE A 125 -10.50 -7.75 1.99
C ILE A 125 -8.97 -7.74 2.09
N TYR A 126 -8.43 -7.54 3.30
CA TYR A 126 -6.99 -7.54 3.52
C TYR A 126 -6.31 -8.82 3.02
N SER A 127 -6.91 -9.98 3.28
CA SER A 127 -6.37 -11.30 2.91
C SER A 127 -6.35 -11.56 1.40
N LEU A 128 -6.98 -10.73 0.58
CA LEU A 128 -6.83 -10.76 -0.88
C LEU A 128 -5.47 -10.19 -1.34
N TYR A 129 -4.86 -9.32 -0.54
CA TYR A 129 -3.65 -8.57 -0.88
C TYR A 129 -2.43 -9.01 -0.08
N ALA A 130 -2.62 -9.41 1.18
CA ALA A 130 -1.51 -9.72 2.07
C ALA A 130 -1.92 -10.63 3.24
N THR A 131 -0.90 -11.28 3.84
CA THR A 131 -1.06 -12.09 5.04
C THR A 131 -0.67 -11.36 6.32
N GLN A 132 0.31 -10.44 6.25
CA GLN A 132 0.89 -9.76 7.42
C GLN A 132 1.27 -8.31 7.11
N PHE A 133 1.52 -7.57 8.18
CA PHE A 133 2.04 -6.20 8.24
C PHE A 133 1.11 -5.12 7.68
N ILE A 134 1.09 -4.00 8.37
CA ILE A 134 0.43 -2.74 8.03
C ILE A 134 1.31 -1.56 8.50
N PRO A 135 1.16 -0.33 7.96
CA PRO A 135 0.24 -0.02 6.88
C PRO A 135 0.61 -0.70 5.57
N ARG A 136 -0.37 -0.88 4.69
CA ARG A 136 -0.13 -1.25 3.30
C ARG A 136 -0.88 -0.31 2.38
N ASN A 137 -0.23 0.06 1.31
CA ASN A 137 -0.85 0.85 0.25
C ASN A 137 -0.83 0.04 -1.04
N VAL A 138 -1.95 0.08 -1.76
CA VAL A 138 -2.08 -0.50 -3.09
C VAL A 138 -2.68 0.56 -4.00
N ILE A 139 -2.06 0.82 -5.14
CA ILE A 139 -2.60 1.71 -6.15
C ILE A 139 -2.96 0.89 -7.39
N ILE A 140 -4.19 1.04 -7.83
CA ILE A 140 -4.74 0.37 -9.00
C ILE A 140 -4.89 1.41 -10.11
N GLY A 141 -4.37 1.08 -11.28
CA GLY A 141 -4.43 1.88 -12.48
C GLY A 141 -5.81 1.88 -13.14
N LYS A 142 -5.99 2.73 -14.15
CA LYS A 142 -7.24 2.86 -14.92
C LYS A 142 -7.67 1.56 -15.61
N ASP A 143 -6.72 0.67 -15.90
CA ASP A 143 -6.95 -0.65 -16.52
C ASP A 143 -7.33 -1.75 -15.50
N GLY A 144 -7.40 -1.40 -14.21
CA GLY A 144 -7.71 -2.33 -13.11
C GLY A 144 -6.53 -3.18 -12.67
N ARG A 145 -5.31 -2.87 -13.11
CA ARG A 145 -4.09 -3.54 -12.66
C ARG A 145 -3.43 -2.78 -11.51
N ILE A 146 -2.75 -3.51 -10.65
CA ILE A 146 -1.93 -2.91 -9.60
C ILE A 146 -0.71 -2.25 -10.24
N ILE A 147 -0.54 -0.95 -9.99
CA ILE A 147 0.59 -0.17 -10.49
C ILE A 147 1.61 0.18 -9.41
N PHE A 148 1.23 0.02 -8.13
CA PHE A 148 2.11 0.26 -6.99
C PHE A 148 1.62 -0.49 -5.75
N GLN A 149 2.58 -0.93 -4.92
CA GLN A 149 2.33 -1.46 -3.58
C GLN A 149 3.45 -1.06 -2.64
N SER A 150 3.11 -0.80 -1.38
CA SER A 150 4.09 -0.61 -0.31
C SER A 150 3.65 -1.28 0.99
N MET A 151 4.63 -1.55 1.85
CA MET A 151 4.46 -2.10 3.19
C MET A 151 5.24 -1.24 4.19
N GLY A 152 4.59 -0.85 5.28
CA GLY A 152 5.15 0.09 6.24
C GLY A 152 5.01 1.54 5.78
N TYR A 153 5.56 2.45 6.60
CA TYR A 153 5.54 3.88 6.32
C TYR A 153 6.90 4.49 6.62
N THR A 154 7.48 5.12 5.59
CA THR A 154 8.50 6.15 5.72
C THR A 154 8.13 7.36 4.87
N PRO A 155 8.61 8.58 5.18
CA PRO A 155 8.35 9.76 4.35
C PRO A 155 8.85 9.59 2.90
N GLU A 156 9.95 8.85 2.71
CA GLU A 156 10.55 8.58 1.40
C GLU A 156 9.66 7.67 0.55
N GLU A 157 9.16 6.56 1.13
CA GLU A 157 8.24 5.66 0.43
C GLU A 157 6.90 6.35 0.13
N PHE A 158 6.42 7.18 1.06
CA PHE A 158 5.16 7.90 0.85
C PHE A 158 5.26 8.93 -0.28
N ARG A 159 6.43 9.59 -0.46
CA ARG A 159 6.65 10.48 -1.61
C ARG A 159 6.50 9.77 -2.95
N LYS A 160 6.90 8.51 -3.06
CA LYS A 160 6.68 7.73 -4.30
C LYS A 160 5.19 7.59 -4.64
N ILE A 161 4.34 7.46 -3.63
CA ILE A 161 2.88 7.46 -3.79
C ILE A 161 2.39 8.83 -4.29
N GLU A 162 2.87 9.92 -3.67
CA GLU A 162 2.49 11.29 -4.06
C GLU A 162 2.88 11.58 -5.51
N ASP A 163 4.11 11.24 -5.90
CA ASP A 163 4.64 11.45 -7.25
C ASP A 163 3.87 10.63 -8.28
N LEU A 164 3.62 9.35 -8.00
CA LEU A 164 2.84 8.47 -8.87
C LEU A 164 1.42 9.00 -9.06
N LEU A 165 0.73 9.38 -7.99
CA LEU A 165 -0.63 9.93 -8.09
C LEU A 165 -0.65 11.26 -8.83
N ALA A 166 0.37 12.11 -8.65
CA ALA A 166 0.50 13.36 -9.39
C ALA A 166 0.70 13.12 -10.91
N GLU A 167 1.37 12.05 -11.29
CA GLU A 167 1.52 11.64 -12.69
C GLU A 167 0.21 11.08 -13.27
N GLN A 168 -0.43 10.16 -12.56
CA GLN A 168 -1.61 9.43 -13.04
C GLN A 168 -2.90 10.25 -13.09
N LEU A 169 -2.95 11.37 -12.35
CA LEU A 169 -4.13 12.23 -12.18
C LEU A 169 -3.98 13.61 -12.85
N LYS A 170 -3.00 13.72 -13.75
CA LYS A 170 -2.85 14.90 -14.66
C LYS A 170 -4.02 15.06 -15.60
#